data_ee10d9cf726345c48c2ba536ab4bb894
#
_entry.id   ee10d9cf726345c48c2ba536ab4bb894
#
_cell.length_a   1.000
_cell.length_b   1.000
_cell.length_c   1.000
_cell.angle_alpha   90.00
_cell.angle_beta   90.00
_cell.angle_gamma   90.00
#
_symmetry.space_group_name_H-M   'P 1'
#
loop_
_entity.id
_entity.type
_entity.pdbx_description
1 polymer ?
#
loop_
_entity_poly.entity_id
_entity_poly.type
_entity_poly.pdbx_seq_one_letter_code
_entity_poly.pdbx_strand_id
1 'polypeptide(L)'
;ESLLVQVWYPCTVATQSHAMKQVILQALQQSGDPESIGFKLHDFGFRGVTCPEQAAIGGASHLVNFLGTDNLAALALASEIYAEPCAGFSIPAAEHSTITSWGRQNEIAACRNMLTQFPSGMVAVVSDSYDIFNCCANIWGGALKDQVLYRDGILVIRPDSGDPPKVVVQVLEILGEKF
;
A
#
# COMPACT_ATOMS: atom_id res chain seq x y z
N GLU A 1 12.34 -18.45 28.61
CA GLU A 1 12.14 -17.10 28.00
C GLU A 1 12.28 -17.14 26.48
N SER A 2 13.42 -17.64 25.93
CA SER A 2 13.69 -17.66 24.49
C SER A 2 12.58 -18.35 23.68
N LEU A 3 12.08 -19.50 24.13
CA LEU A 3 10.98 -20.19 23.48
C LEU A 3 9.68 -19.39 23.50
N LEU A 4 9.38 -18.75 24.64
CA LEU A 4 8.16 -17.93 24.77
C LEU A 4 8.16 -16.74 23.82
N VAL A 5 9.30 -16.07 23.68
CA VAL A 5 9.43 -14.92 22.76
C VAL A 5 9.25 -15.34 21.30
N GLN A 6 9.81 -16.51 20.91
CA GLN A 6 9.66 -17.02 19.56
C GLN A 6 8.22 -17.38 19.19
N VAL A 7 7.40 -17.80 20.16
CA VAL A 7 5.98 -18.09 19.93
C VAL A 7 5.11 -16.82 20.07
N TRP A 8 5.39 -16.00 21.09
CA TRP A 8 4.57 -14.83 21.43
C TRP A 8 4.52 -13.79 20.31
N TYR A 9 5.66 -13.43 19.71
CA TYR A 9 5.71 -12.38 18.70
C TYR A 9 4.88 -12.71 17.45
N PRO A 10 5.07 -13.85 16.77
CA PRO A 10 4.26 -14.20 15.61
C PRO A 10 2.77 -14.36 15.95
N CYS A 11 2.44 -14.95 17.10
CA CYS A 11 1.05 -15.07 17.56
C CYS A 11 0.40 -13.69 17.75
N THR A 12 1.12 -12.74 18.34
CA THR A 12 0.61 -11.38 18.56
C THR A 12 0.33 -10.68 17.23
N VAL A 13 1.25 -10.74 16.27
CA VAL A 13 1.06 -10.14 14.94
C VAL A 13 -0.12 -10.79 14.22
N ALA A 14 -0.18 -12.12 14.17
CA ALA A 14 -1.28 -12.83 13.51
C ALA A 14 -2.65 -12.52 14.15
N THR A 15 -2.70 -12.45 15.48
CA THR A 15 -3.93 -12.13 16.23
C THR A 15 -4.41 -10.71 15.94
N GLN A 16 -3.50 -9.75 15.94
CA GLN A 16 -3.87 -8.36 15.61
C GLN A 16 -4.31 -8.22 14.15
N SER A 17 -3.58 -8.82 13.21
CA SER A 17 -3.98 -8.88 11.80
C SER A 17 -5.37 -9.51 11.64
N HIS A 18 -5.66 -10.58 12.37
CA HIS A 18 -6.99 -11.20 12.36
C HIS A 18 -8.07 -10.26 12.90
N ALA A 19 -7.83 -9.60 14.01
CA ALA A 19 -8.78 -8.63 14.58
C ALA A 19 -9.07 -7.47 13.60
N MET A 20 -8.02 -6.91 12.98
CA MET A 20 -8.17 -5.88 11.95
C MET A 20 -8.97 -6.40 10.74
N LYS A 21 -8.73 -7.64 10.31
CA LYS A 21 -9.48 -8.28 9.22
C LYS A 21 -10.98 -8.33 9.50
N GLN A 22 -11.38 -8.64 10.73
CA GLN A 22 -12.80 -8.68 11.11
C GLN A 22 -13.46 -7.29 11.02
N VAL A 23 -12.76 -6.24 11.47
CA VAL A 23 -13.27 -4.85 11.39
C VAL A 23 -13.41 -4.42 9.91
N ILE A 24 -12.39 -4.66 9.09
CA ILE A 24 -12.43 -4.32 7.67
C ILE A 24 -13.53 -5.12 6.95
N LEU A 25 -13.67 -6.41 7.25
CA LEU A 25 -14.70 -7.25 6.64
C LEU A 25 -16.11 -6.75 6.94
N GLN A 26 -16.38 -6.32 8.18
CA GLN A 26 -17.68 -5.74 8.54
C GLN A 26 -17.98 -4.47 7.72
N ALA A 27 -16.99 -3.62 7.49
CA ALA A 27 -17.16 -2.43 6.66
C ALA A 27 -17.39 -2.80 5.18
N LEU A 28 -16.65 -3.76 4.65
CA LEU A 28 -16.81 -4.23 3.27
C LEU A 28 -18.17 -4.88 3.01
N GLN A 29 -18.73 -5.59 3.99
CA GLN A 29 -20.08 -6.16 3.89
C GLN A 29 -21.18 -5.11 3.77
N GLN A 30 -20.93 -3.89 4.26
CA GLN A 30 -21.88 -2.79 4.21
C GLN A 30 -21.72 -1.90 2.97
N SER A 31 -20.52 -1.73 2.46
CA SER A 31 -20.20 -0.68 1.50
C SER A 31 -19.32 -1.12 0.32
N GLY A 32 -18.90 -2.37 0.26
CA GLY A 32 -17.90 -2.77 -0.72
C GLY A 32 -18.01 -4.21 -1.19
N ASP A 33 -16.85 -4.74 -1.53
CA ASP A 33 -16.66 -6.10 -1.99
C ASP A 33 -15.92 -6.93 -0.93
N PRO A 34 -16.61 -7.81 -0.18
CA PRO A 34 -16.00 -8.65 0.84
C PRO A 34 -14.91 -9.60 0.31
N GLU A 35 -14.97 -10.01 -0.96
CA GLU A 35 -13.97 -10.91 -1.56
C GLU A 35 -12.60 -10.25 -1.69
N SER A 36 -12.55 -8.93 -1.76
CA SER A 36 -11.32 -8.16 -1.83
C SER A 36 -10.54 -8.05 -0.50
N ILE A 37 -11.06 -8.61 0.60
CA ILE A 37 -10.50 -8.47 1.95
C ILE A 37 -9.02 -8.82 2.04
N GLY A 38 -8.54 -9.79 1.29
CA GLY A 38 -7.14 -10.22 1.29
C GLY A 38 -6.13 -9.11 0.97
N PHE A 39 -6.55 -8.07 0.25
CA PHE A 39 -5.72 -6.96 -0.20
C PHE A 39 -5.99 -5.63 0.53
N LYS A 40 -6.80 -5.63 1.59
CA LYS A 40 -7.21 -4.38 2.25
C LYS A 40 -6.28 -3.91 3.37
N LEU A 41 -5.30 -4.71 3.75
CA LEU A 41 -4.26 -4.32 4.69
C LEU A 41 -2.91 -4.84 4.20
N HIS A 42 -2.00 -3.93 3.89
CA HIS A 42 -0.72 -4.21 3.27
C HIS A 42 0.43 -4.11 4.28
N ASP A 43 1.42 -5.02 4.20
CA ASP A 43 2.59 -5.00 5.06
C ASP A 43 3.72 -4.13 4.48
N PHE A 44 4.00 -2.99 5.13
CA PHE A 44 5.17 -2.13 4.93
C PHE A 44 6.11 -2.14 6.15
N GLY A 45 6.03 -3.16 7.00
CA GLY A 45 6.60 -3.18 8.33
C GLY A 45 8.11 -3.42 8.40
N PHE A 46 8.80 -3.78 7.32
CA PHE A 46 10.23 -4.09 7.35
C PHE A 46 11.06 -2.96 7.99
N ARG A 47 10.77 -1.70 7.65
CA ARG A 47 11.48 -0.52 8.19
C ARG A 47 11.23 -0.25 9.68
N GLY A 48 10.21 -0.87 10.26
CA GLY A 48 9.81 -0.66 11.65
C GLY A 48 10.34 -1.68 12.66
N VAL A 49 11.06 -2.72 12.19
CA VAL A 49 11.60 -3.78 13.03
C VAL A 49 13.12 -3.66 13.23
N THR A 50 13.68 -4.45 14.14
CA THR A 50 15.09 -4.34 14.56
C THR A 50 16.04 -5.22 13.76
N CYS A 51 15.54 -6.25 13.07
CA CYS A 51 16.36 -7.17 12.29
C CYS A 51 15.56 -7.87 11.19
N PRO A 52 16.21 -8.41 10.15
CA PRO A 52 15.55 -9.12 9.06
C PRO A 52 14.73 -10.33 9.51
N GLU A 53 15.17 -11.05 10.54
CA GLU A 53 14.44 -12.20 11.10
C GLU A 53 13.11 -11.75 11.71
N GLN A 54 13.08 -10.63 12.39
CA GLN A 54 11.84 -10.06 12.93
C GLN A 54 10.90 -9.62 11.80
N ALA A 55 11.44 -9.01 10.74
CA ALA A 55 10.67 -8.67 9.55
C ALA A 55 10.04 -9.92 8.91
N ALA A 56 10.83 -10.98 8.74
CA ALA A 56 10.39 -12.23 8.14
C ALA A 56 9.28 -12.91 8.95
N ILE A 57 9.47 -13.07 10.25
CA ILE A 57 8.49 -13.71 11.14
C ILE A 57 7.22 -12.87 11.27
N GLY A 58 7.35 -11.57 11.47
CA GLY A 58 6.20 -10.67 11.58
C GLY A 58 5.39 -10.58 10.29
N GLY A 59 6.07 -10.42 9.15
CA GLY A 59 5.42 -10.38 7.86
C GLY A 59 4.74 -11.70 7.49
N ALA A 60 5.38 -12.84 7.70
CA ALA A 60 4.76 -14.14 7.49
C ALA A 60 3.52 -14.34 8.38
N SER A 61 3.56 -13.86 9.62
CA SER A 61 2.41 -13.90 10.52
C SER A 61 1.23 -13.03 10.05
N HIS A 62 1.51 -11.88 9.43
CA HIS A 62 0.50 -11.05 8.78
C HIS A 62 -0.12 -11.76 7.57
N LEU A 63 0.68 -12.44 6.76
CA LEU A 63 0.24 -13.17 5.56
C LEU A 63 -0.65 -14.38 5.86
N VAL A 64 -0.79 -14.81 7.11
CA VAL A 64 -1.84 -15.77 7.52
C VAL A 64 -3.25 -15.20 7.29
N ASN A 65 -3.41 -13.88 7.33
CA ASN A 65 -4.71 -13.20 7.24
C ASN A 65 -4.88 -12.39 5.96
N PHE A 66 -3.81 -11.83 5.41
CA PHE A 66 -3.83 -10.94 4.25
C PHE A 66 -2.85 -11.40 3.16
N LEU A 67 -2.97 -10.83 1.97
CA LEU A 67 -2.14 -11.18 0.81
C LEU A 67 -1.23 -10.03 0.36
N GLY A 68 -1.44 -8.82 0.86
CA GLY A 68 -0.68 -7.64 0.44
C GLY A 68 0.60 -7.46 1.26
N THR A 69 1.76 -7.41 0.59
CA THR A 69 3.05 -7.19 1.26
C THR A 69 4.12 -6.64 0.32
N ASP A 70 4.95 -5.71 0.84
CA ASP A 70 6.23 -5.31 0.24
C ASP A 70 7.42 -5.94 0.99
N ASN A 71 7.16 -6.83 1.94
CA ASN A 71 8.18 -7.42 2.81
C ASN A 71 8.74 -8.71 2.20
N LEU A 72 9.82 -8.58 1.42
CA LEU A 72 10.47 -9.73 0.77
C LEU A 72 11.03 -10.75 1.76
N ALA A 73 11.41 -10.34 2.98
CA ALA A 73 11.89 -11.29 3.99
C ALA A 73 10.78 -12.26 4.43
N ALA A 74 9.53 -11.79 4.50
CA ALA A 74 8.36 -12.63 4.79
C ALA A 74 8.11 -13.66 3.68
N LEU A 75 8.25 -13.26 2.42
CA LEU A 75 8.08 -14.17 1.27
C LEU A 75 9.19 -15.22 1.22
N ALA A 76 10.44 -14.84 1.49
CA ALA A 76 11.56 -15.78 1.58
C ALA A 76 11.31 -16.83 2.68
N LEU A 77 10.92 -16.40 3.87
CA LEU A 77 10.59 -17.31 4.98
C LEU A 77 9.43 -18.24 4.64
N ALA A 78 8.36 -17.71 4.03
CA ALA A 78 7.21 -18.52 3.63
C ALA A 78 7.61 -19.61 2.62
N SER A 79 8.43 -19.26 1.63
CA SER A 79 8.91 -20.19 0.62
C SER A 79 9.88 -21.23 1.18
N GLU A 80 10.86 -20.81 1.98
CA GLU A 80 11.93 -21.69 2.46
C GLU A 80 11.50 -22.61 3.59
N ILE A 81 10.66 -22.14 4.50
CA ILE A 81 10.27 -22.86 5.72
C ILE A 81 8.90 -23.52 5.58
N TYR A 82 7.94 -22.88 4.94
CA TYR A 82 6.55 -23.35 4.84
C TYR A 82 6.21 -23.92 3.45
N ALA A 83 7.16 -23.94 2.52
CA ALA A 83 6.97 -24.41 1.15
C ALA A 83 5.82 -23.69 0.41
N GLU A 84 5.55 -22.42 0.76
CA GLU A 84 4.58 -21.58 0.11
C GLU A 84 5.28 -20.67 -0.91
N PRO A 85 5.20 -20.96 -2.21
CA PRO A 85 6.01 -20.27 -3.21
C PRO A 85 5.53 -18.84 -3.47
N CYS A 86 4.28 -18.50 -3.14
CA CYS A 86 3.70 -17.20 -3.38
C CYS A 86 2.70 -16.80 -2.29
N ALA A 87 3.22 -16.52 -1.09
CA ALA A 87 2.40 -16.17 0.08
C ALA A 87 1.78 -14.78 0.00
N GLY A 88 2.28 -13.87 -0.84
CA GLY A 88 1.79 -12.50 -0.91
C GLY A 88 2.15 -11.78 -2.20
N PHE A 89 1.51 -10.61 -2.39
CA PHE A 89 1.57 -9.84 -3.63
C PHE A 89 1.78 -8.36 -3.34
N SER A 90 2.34 -7.67 -4.33
CA SER A 90 2.42 -6.22 -4.39
C SER A 90 2.13 -5.70 -5.79
N ILE A 91 2.05 -4.38 -5.92
CA ILE A 91 1.97 -3.67 -7.19
C ILE A 91 3.13 -2.69 -7.32
N PRO A 92 3.52 -2.26 -8.52
CA PRO A 92 4.44 -1.15 -8.68
C PRO A 92 3.99 0.06 -7.87
N ALA A 93 4.89 0.60 -7.07
CA ALA A 93 4.58 1.71 -6.17
C ALA A 93 5.72 2.72 -6.07
N ALA A 94 5.38 4.01 -6.00
CA ALA A 94 6.33 5.06 -5.68
C ALA A 94 6.46 5.22 -4.14
N GLU A 95 7.68 5.46 -3.69
CA GLU A 95 7.97 5.98 -2.34
C GLU A 95 8.24 7.49 -2.43
N HIS A 96 8.19 8.21 -1.31
CA HIS A 96 8.44 9.66 -1.29
C HIS A 96 9.76 10.05 -1.98
N SER A 97 10.83 9.31 -1.74
CA SER A 97 12.13 9.53 -2.40
C SER A 97 12.06 9.40 -3.92
N THR A 98 11.17 8.57 -4.45
CA THR A 98 10.95 8.45 -5.91
C THR A 98 10.43 9.76 -6.50
N ILE A 99 9.61 10.50 -5.75
CA ILE A 99 9.04 11.79 -6.18
C ILE A 99 9.97 12.94 -5.82
N THR A 100 10.44 13.00 -4.57
CA THR A 100 11.22 14.13 -4.07
C THR A 100 12.61 14.25 -4.70
N SER A 101 13.19 13.16 -5.20
CA SER A 101 14.47 13.18 -5.94
C SER A 101 14.43 14.03 -7.22
N TRP A 102 13.24 14.27 -7.78
CA TRP A 102 13.05 15.14 -8.95
C TRP A 102 13.02 16.63 -8.58
N GLY A 103 12.85 16.95 -7.29
CA GLY A 103 12.63 18.31 -6.80
C GLY A 103 11.17 18.76 -6.97
N ARG A 104 10.75 19.69 -6.09
CA ARG A 104 9.34 20.15 -6.02
C ARG A 104 8.81 20.70 -7.34
N GLN A 105 9.63 21.45 -8.07
CA GLN A 105 9.24 22.04 -9.37
C GLN A 105 9.02 21.00 -10.48
N ASN A 106 9.49 19.77 -10.27
CA ASN A 106 9.39 18.68 -11.24
C ASN A 106 8.41 17.57 -10.79
N GLU A 107 7.56 17.82 -9.80
CA GLU A 107 6.61 16.82 -9.29
C GLU A 107 5.72 16.25 -10.39
N ILE A 108 5.23 17.09 -11.30
CA ILE A 108 4.45 16.64 -12.48
C ILE A 108 5.26 15.66 -13.34
N ALA A 109 6.54 15.92 -13.55
CA ALA A 109 7.40 15.06 -14.35
C ALA A 109 7.67 13.73 -13.65
N ALA A 110 7.85 13.73 -12.33
CA ALA A 110 7.99 12.52 -11.52
C ALA A 110 6.72 11.65 -11.58
N CYS A 111 5.55 12.26 -11.39
CA CYS A 111 4.26 11.58 -11.51
C CYS A 111 4.03 11.00 -12.92
N ARG A 112 4.34 11.79 -13.95
CA ARG A 112 4.26 11.34 -15.35
C ARG A 112 5.20 10.16 -15.62
N ASN A 113 6.40 10.18 -15.07
CA ASN A 113 7.36 9.08 -15.22
C ASN A 113 6.78 7.77 -14.67
N MET A 114 6.10 7.79 -13.52
CA MET A 114 5.45 6.59 -12.97
C MET A 114 4.41 6.01 -13.95
N LEU A 115 3.56 6.85 -14.54
CA LEU A 115 2.57 6.39 -15.53
C LEU A 115 3.23 5.86 -16.82
N THR A 116 4.37 6.42 -17.19
CA THR A 116 5.13 6.02 -18.40
C THR A 116 5.85 4.69 -18.20
N GLN A 117 6.46 4.49 -17.04
CA GLN A 117 7.17 3.25 -16.71
C GLN A 117 6.22 2.06 -16.47
N PHE A 118 5.02 2.35 -15.97
CA PHE A 118 3.98 1.36 -15.70
C PHE A 118 2.69 1.71 -16.47
N PRO A 119 2.68 1.50 -17.80
CA PRO A 119 1.58 1.98 -18.65
C PRO A 119 0.30 1.19 -18.51
N SER A 120 0.35 -0.04 -17.99
CA SER A 120 -0.81 -0.91 -17.81
C SER A 120 -0.89 -1.46 -16.39
N GLY A 121 -2.04 -2.06 -16.03
CA GLY A 121 -2.28 -2.62 -14.71
C GLY A 121 -2.39 -1.58 -13.61
N MET A 122 -2.22 -1.99 -12.36
CA MET A 122 -2.22 -1.09 -11.21
C MET A 122 -0.85 -0.49 -10.96
N VAL A 123 -0.82 0.80 -10.61
CA VAL A 123 0.37 1.50 -10.11
C VAL A 123 -0.03 2.41 -8.97
N ALA A 124 0.67 2.35 -7.84
CA ALA A 124 0.45 3.22 -6.71
C ALA A 124 1.46 4.38 -6.71
N VAL A 125 0.97 5.60 -6.55
CA VAL A 125 1.81 6.79 -6.45
C VAL A 125 1.52 7.54 -5.18
N VAL A 126 2.54 7.64 -4.30
CA VAL A 126 2.47 8.52 -3.13
C VAL A 126 2.35 9.96 -3.60
N SER A 127 1.32 10.64 -3.15
CA SER A 127 0.88 11.92 -3.72
C SER A 127 0.89 13.07 -2.72
N ASP A 128 1.37 12.84 -1.50
CA ASP A 128 1.51 13.83 -0.44
C ASP A 128 2.96 14.27 -0.19
N SER A 129 3.85 13.99 -1.12
CA SER A 129 5.26 14.40 -1.00
C SER A 129 5.42 15.91 -0.77
N TYR A 130 4.51 16.73 -1.27
CA TYR A 130 4.48 18.17 -1.08
C TYR A 130 3.11 18.68 -0.65
N ASP A 131 2.03 18.28 -1.33
CA ASP A 131 0.66 18.69 -1.04
C ASP A 131 -0.31 17.76 -1.76
N ILE A 132 -0.98 16.88 -1.01
CA ILE A 132 -1.90 15.87 -1.54
C ILE A 132 -3.07 16.51 -2.30
N PHE A 133 -3.63 17.60 -1.81
CA PHE A 133 -4.79 18.23 -2.43
C PHE A 133 -4.43 18.91 -3.74
N ASN A 134 -3.28 19.61 -3.76
CA ASN A 134 -2.73 20.16 -5.01
C ASN A 134 -2.40 19.05 -6.01
N CYS A 135 -1.80 17.95 -5.56
CA CYS A 135 -1.47 16.81 -6.43
C CYS A 135 -2.74 16.22 -7.05
N CYS A 136 -3.79 15.99 -6.26
CA CYS A 136 -5.06 15.45 -6.76
C CYS A 136 -5.76 16.44 -7.72
N ALA A 137 -5.85 17.72 -7.34
CA ALA A 137 -6.60 18.72 -8.11
C ALA A 137 -5.90 19.14 -9.42
N ASN A 138 -4.59 19.37 -9.36
CA ASN A 138 -3.85 20.05 -10.43
C ASN A 138 -2.87 19.14 -11.19
N ILE A 139 -2.39 18.07 -10.56
CA ILE A 139 -1.53 17.11 -11.25
C ILE A 139 -2.37 15.97 -11.83
N TRP A 140 -3.01 15.15 -11.00
CA TRP A 140 -3.81 14.03 -11.47
C TRP A 140 -5.08 14.47 -12.19
N GLY A 141 -5.87 15.37 -11.60
CA GLY A 141 -7.09 15.93 -12.17
C GLY A 141 -6.88 17.12 -13.10
N GLY A 142 -5.63 17.46 -13.42
CA GLY A 142 -5.24 18.56 -14.27
C GLY A 142 -4.22 18.16 -15.33
N ALA A 143 -2.94 18.43 -15.06
CA ALA A 143 -1.85 18.26 -16.03
C ALA A 143 -1.68 16.84 -16.59
N LEU A 144 -2.09 15.81 -15.83
CA LEU A 144 -1.99 14.39 -16.20
C LEU A 144 -3.36 13.71 -16.38
N LYS A 145 -4.45 14.49 -16.36
CA LYS A 145 -5.81 13.94 -16.40
C LYS A 145 -6.03 13.00 -17.59
N ASP A 146 -5.65 13.40 -18.78
CA ASP A 146 -5.81 12.57 -19.99
C ASP A 146 -4.99 11.27 -19.88
N GLN A 147 -3.76 11.33 -19.35
CA GLN A 147 -2.95 10.14 -19.15
C GLN A 147 -3.56 9.19 -18.14
N VAL A 148 -4.23 9.69 -17.10
CA VAL A 148 -4.95 8.88 -16.12
C VAL A 148 -6.19 8.25 -16.75
N LEU A 149 -6.98 9.02 -17.52
CA LEU A 149 -8.23 8.55 -18.12
C LEU A 149 -8.01 7.48 -19.22
N TYR A 150 -6.96 7.64 -20.02
CA TYR A 150 -6.73 6.78 -21.19
C TYR A 150 -5.72 5.66 -20.97
N ARG A 151 -5.12 5.53 -19.75
CA ARG A 151 -4.23 4.41 -19.46
C ARG A 151 -4.99 3.08 -19.35
N ASP A 152 -4.32 2.01 -19.71
CA ASP A 152 -4.84 0.64 -19.56
C ASP A 152 -4.58 0.12 -18.12
N GLY A 153 -5.37 0.61 -17.15
CA GLY A 153 -5.25 0.17 -15.76
C GLY A 153 -5.63 1.23 -14.73
N ILE A 154 -5.33 0.97 -13.46
CA ILE A 154 -5.77 1.77 -12.32
C ILE A 154 -4.57 2.53 -11.72
N LEU A 155 -4.72 3.85 -11.58
CA LEU A 155 -3.85 4.65 -10.73
C LEU A 155 -4.38 4.63 -9.29
N VAL A 156 -3.56 4.14 -8.36
CA VAL A 156 -3.83 4.21 -6.93
C VAL A 156 -3.14 5.44 -6.36
N ILE A 157 -3.93 6.42 -5.95
CA ILE A 157 -3.43 7.63 -5.28
C ILE A 157 -3.25 7.32 -3.80
N ARG A 158 -2.02 7.45 -3.28
CA ARG A 158 -1.68 7.13 -1.90
C ARG A 158 -1.41 8.41 -1.08
N PRO A 159 -2.33 8.82 -0.20
CA PRO A 159 -2.01 9.73 0.91
C PRO A 159 -1.28 8.94 2.01
N ASP A 160 -0.27 9.54 2.63
CA ASP A 160 0.56 8.89 3.65
C ASP A 160 0.74 9.77 4.91
N SER A 161 0.02 10.88 4.99
CA SER A 161 0.10 11.86 6.08
C SER A 161 -1.27 12.46 6.42
N GLY A 162 -1.36 13.07 7.60
CA GLY A 162 -2.57 13.71 8.10
C GLY A 162 -3.52 12.75 8.83
N ASP A 163 -4.75 13.18 9.04
CA ASP A 163 -5.83 12.35 9.61
C ASP A 163 -6.44 11.48 8.52
N PRO A 164 -6.24 10.14 8.52
CA PRO A 164 -6.58 9.31 7.36
C PRO A 164 -8.04 9.40 6.92
N PRO A 165 -9.05 9.34 7.80
CA PRO A 165 -10.45 9.45 7.38
C PRO A 165 -10.76 10.78 6.70
N LYS A 166 -10.25 11.90 7.25
CA LYS A 166 -10.49 13.23 6.69
C LYS A 166 -9.79 13.42 5.35
N VAL A 167 -8.52 13.05 5.28
CA VAL A 167 -7.73 13.20 4.05
C VAL A 167 -8.32 12.37 2.92
N VAL A 168 -8.72 11.12 3.19
CA VAL A 168 -9.31 10.24 2.17
C VAL A 168 -10.62 10.81 1.65
N VAL A 169 -11.51 11.30 2.52
CA VAL A 169 -12.79 11.92 2.09
C VAL A 169 -12.53 13.14 1.22
N GLN A 170 -11.65 14.05 1.64
CA GLN A 170 -11.32 15.25 0.85
C GLN A 170 -10.68 14.92 -0.50
N VAL A 171 -9.81 13.93 -0.54
CA VAL A 171 -9.23 13.44 -1.80
C VAL A 171 -10.30 12.89 -2.74
N LEU A 172 -11.24 12.09 -2.22
CA LEU A 172 -12.35 11.56 -3.02
C LEU A 172 -13.27 12.67 -3.54
N GLU A 173 -13.56 13.70 -2.74
CA GLU A 173 -14.34 14.88 -3.16
C GLU A 173 -13.64 15.61 -4.31
N ILE A 174 -12.33 15.92 -4.16
CA ILE A 174 -11.55 16.58 -5.21
C ILE A 174 -11.51 15.73 -6.50
N LEU A 175 -11.29 14.44 -6.38
CA LEU A 175 -11.24 13.56 -7.55
C LEU A 175 -12.61 13.43 -8.23
N GLY A 176 -13.71 13.36 -7.44
CA GLY A 176 -15.06 13.33 -7.98
C GLY A 176 -15.48 14.61 -8.73
N GLU A 177 -14.84 15.75 -8.40
CA GLU A 177 -15.03 17.01 -9.16
C GLU A 177 -14.19 17.06 -10.45
N LYS A 178 -13.09 16.28 -10.49
CA LYS A 178 -12.13 16.35 -11.59
C LYS A 178 -12.36 15.28 -12.66
N PHE A 179 -12.92 14.12 -12.28
CA PHE A 179 -13.15 12.99 -13.16
C PHE A 179 -14.61 12.63 -13.32
#